data_9fa42079b7ab48e19520ce0845584857
#
_entry.id   9fa42079b7ab48e19520ce0845584857
#
_cell.length_a   1.000
_cell.length_b   1.000
_cell.length_c   1.000
_cell.angle_alpha   90.00
_cell.angle_beta   90.00
_cell.angle_gamma   90.00
#
_symmetry.space_group_name_H-M   'P 1'
#
loop_
_entity.id
_entity.type
_entity.pdbx_description
1 polymer ?
#
loop_
_entity_poly.entity_id
_entity_poly.type
_entity_poly.pdbx_seq_one_letter_code
_entity_poly.pdbx_strand_id
1 'polypeptide(L)'
;MCFFTCAIAYCLCHVYNPIRQTVRDGGKKTLLYYIFHDCDAFFSMCTSFVTFILSFFNATVFGRWWRLRELCGTVSGKSVDTTVLLSAYVKNEEQLNEMLRYLWLAHALHVRSVDPNGQDGLLDQLVADGLLKPGEEHEALQRCTSLASSTPVSIAYGWFTSAFYDAVRDVPPSLHAGLFSAVQANISAMRGAAADVLMYLSTPVPLAYTHLLEIMVVIYVLMAPVGLVPRLLWMAVPGCFVTTLIFYGFMCVGKLMLNPFDVHDPSAFDTAAFLEGTRFACLEVSAAVFRGSAAAAPVPTPNGIDAATPAPGGGRDSGSRDSNGYSLIKDDGSGLRQRRGFSPGSSPLLTGRKPNGDVPGLDELGKQHRSRSVSPFSGLGS
;
A
#
# COMPACT_ATOMS: atom_id res chain seq x y z
N MET A 1 -21.47 19.07 -3.82
CA MET A 1 -20.61 20.28 -3.98
C MET A 1 -20.73 20.89 -5.38
N CYS A 2 -20.47 20.18 -6.49
CA CYS A 2 -20.49 20.77 -7.84
C CYS A 2 -21.80 21.53 -8.18
N PHE A 3 -22.97 20.92 -7.97
CA PHE A 3 -24.24 21.58 -8.23
C PHE A 3 -24.47 22.83 -7.38
N PHE A 4 -24.04 22.80 -6.13
CA PHE A 4 -24.18 23.94 -5.22
C PHE A 4 -23.31 25.11 -5.67
N THR A 5 -22.06 24.90 -6.02
CA THR A 5 -21.15 25.94 -6.52
C THR A 5 -21.63 26.51 -7.88
N CYS A 6 -22.17 25.67 -8.76
CA CYS A 6 -22.76 26.10 -10.03
C CYS A 6 -24.01 26.97 -9.81
N ALA A 7 -24.90 26.61 -8.87
CA ALA A 7 -26.09 27.40 -8.54
C ALA A 7 -25.71 28.77 -7.97
N ILE A 8 -24.71 28.82 -7.08
CA ILE A 8 -24.19 30.11 -6.56
C ILE A 8 -23.61 30.95 -7.70
N ALA A 9 -22.78 30.35 -8.59
CA ALA A 9 -22.20 31.04 -9.72
C ALA A 9 -23.26 31.61 -10.64
N TYR A 10 -24.31 30.85 -10.93
CA TYR A 10 -25.46 31.34 -11.72
C TYR A 10 -26.14 32.54 -11.09
N CYS A 11 -26.48 32.50 -9.79
CA CYS A 11 -27.06 33.62 -9.08
C CYS A 11 -26.15 34.84 -9.08
N LEU A 12 -24.87 34.66 -8.84
CA LEU A 12 -23.90 35.77 -8.83
C LEU A 12 -23.69 36.37 -10.21
N CYS A 13 -23.79 35.61 -11.30
CA CYS A 13 -23.79 36.17 -12.65
C CYS A 13 -24.92 37.13 -12.90
N HIS A 14 -26.15 36.83 -12.40
CA HIS A 14 -27.29 37.74 -12.51
C HIS A 14 -27.09 39.04 -11.72
N VAL A 15 -26.41 38.99 -10.58
CA VAL A 15 -26.10 40.17 -9.76
C VAL A 15 -24.97 41.00 -10.35
N TYR A 16 -23.92 40.36 -10.83
CA TYR A 16 -22.70 41.04 -11.28
C TYR A 16 -22.81 41.62 -12.70
N ASN A 17 -23.55 40.98 -13.60
CA ASN A 17 -23.66 41.41 -15.00
C ASN A 17 -24.18 42.83 -15.17
N PRO A 18 -25.29 43.29 -14.50
CA PRO A 18 -25.75 44.67 -14.59
C PRO A 18 -24.74 45.67 -13.99
N ILE A 19 -24.04 45.31 -12.89
CA ILE A 19 -23.01 46.15 -12.29
C ILE A 19 -21.86 46.39 -13.27
N ARG A 20 -21.39 45.32 -13.94
CA ARG A 20 -20.34 45.41 -14.94
C ARG A 20 -20.77 46.27 -16.14
N GLN A 21 -22.01 46.12 -16.63
CA GLN A 21 -22.53 46.95 -17.72
C GLN A 21 -22.55 48.43 -17.34
N THR A 22 -23.05 48.76 -16.17
CA THR A 22 -23.08 50.16 -15.67
C THR A 22 -21.67 50.77 -15.63
N VAL A 23 -20.67 50.01 -15.17
CA VAL A 23 -19.27 50.48 -15.15
C VAL A 23 -18.71 50.66 -16.57
N ARG A 24 -19.06 49.75 -17.50
CA ARG A 24 -18.65 49.81 -18.91
C ARG A 24 -19.21 51.02 -19.62
N ASP A 25 -20.46 51.41 -19.28
CA ASP A 25 -21.15 52.56 -19.85
C ASP A 25 -20.74 53.90 -19.20
N GLY A 26 -19.62 53.91 -18.46
CA GLY A 26 -19.04 55.12 -17.84
C GLY A 26 -19.64 55.51 -16.49
N GLY A 27 -20.47 54.63 -15.88
CA GLY A 27 -21.04 54.85 -14.56
C GLY A 27 -20.02 54.65 -13.43
N LYS A 28 -20.37 55.13 -12.24
CA LYS A 28 -19.51 55.00 -11.05
C LYS A 28 -19.36 53.54 -10.64
N LYS A 29 -18.12 53.10 -10.30
CA LYS A 29 -17.85 51.80 -9.70
C LYS A 29 -18.51 51.71 -8.34
N THR A 30 -19.37 50.70 -8.17
CA THR A 30 -20.05 50.42 -6.90
C THR A 30 -19.13 49.67 -5.94
N LEU A 31 -19.44 49.71 -4.64
CA LEU A 31 -18.72 48.94 -3.63
C LEU A 31 -18.64 47.43 -3.99
N LEU A 32 -19.75 46.88 -4.50
CA LEU A 32 -19.80 45.48 -4.96
C LEU A 32 -18.81 45.17 -6.07
N TYR A 33 -18.59 46.11 -7.01
CA TYR A 33 -17.57 45.92 -8.06
C TYR A 33 -16.18 45.72 -7.47
N TYR A 34 -15.80 46.53 -6.48
CA TYR A 34 -14.48 46.39 -5.81
C TYR A 34 -14.38 45.08 -5.04
N ILE A 35 -15.44 44.70 -4.29
CA ILE A 35 -15.46 43.42 -3.56
C ILE A 35 -15.22 42.24 -4.51
N PHE A 36 -15.91 42.20 -5.64
CA PHE A 36 -15.71 41.13 -6.62
C PHE A 36 -14.30 41.09 -7.19
N HIS A 37 -13.71 42.29 -7.44
CA HIS A 37 -12.34 42.37 -7.96
C HIS A 37 -11.30 41.90 -6.93
N ASP A 38 -11.47 42.33 -5.67
CA ASP A 38 -10.58 41.93 -4.58
C ASP A 38 -10.69 40.42 -4.28
N CYS A 39 -11.91 39.89 -4.31
CA CYS A 39 -12.15 38.45 -4.18
C CYS A 39 -11.50 37.65 -5.33
N ASP A 40 -11.52 38.16 -6.55
CA ASP A 40 -10.85 37.54 -7.70
C ASP A 40 -9.31 37.49 -7.50
N ALA A 41 -8.71 38.59 -7.06
CA ALA A 41 -7.30 38.66 -6.76
C ALA A 41 -6.92 37.68 -5.64
N PHE A 42 -7.69 37.66 -4.56
CA PHE A 42 -7.49 36.73 -3.44
C PHE A 42 -7.67 35.27 -3.86
N PHE A 43 -8.70 34.93 -4.63
CA PHE A 43 -8.93 33.60 -5.17
C PHE A 43 -7.74 33.13 -6.03
N SER A 44 -7.20 34.01 -6.88
CA SER A 44 -6.04 33.72 -7.71
C SER A 44 -4.79 33.41 -6.88
N MET A 45 -4.55 34.14 -5.81
CA MET A 45 -3.46 33.88 -4.88
C MET A 45 -3.64 32.54 -4.16
N CYS A 46 -4.86 32.28 -3.65
CA CYS A 46 -5.18 31.04 -2.97
C CYS A 46 -5.03 29.79 -3.88
N THR A 47 -5.28 29.93 -5.19
CA THR A 47 -5.17 28.84 -6.15
C THR A 47 -3.79 28.18 -6.10
N SER A 48 -2.71 28.98 -6.07
CA SER A 48 -1.35 28.45 -6.03
C SER A 48 -1.07 27.68 -4.75
N PHE A 49 -1.49 28.19 -3.60
CA PHE A 49 -1.30 27.52 -2.32
C PHE A 49 -2.09 26.21 -2.24
N VAL A 50 -3.37 26.24 -2.60
CA VAL A 50 -4.24 25.05 -2.56
C VAL A 50 -3.74 23.99 -3.51
N THR A 51 -3.34 24.36 -4.72
CA THR A 51 -2.77 23.43 -5.70
C THR A 51 -1.51 22.78 -5.17
N PHE A 52 -0.59 23.57 -4.60
CA PHE A 52 0.67 23.05 -4.06
C PHE A 52 0.42 22.05 -2.91
N ILE A 53 -0.37 22.43 -1.91
CA ILE A 53 -0.62 21.61 -0.73
C ILE A 53 -1.41 20.34 -1.11
N LEU A 54 -2.41 20.45 -1.98
CA LEU A 54 -3.19 19.31 -2.46
C LEU A 54 -2.34 18.33 -3.28
N SER A 55 -1.45 18.84 -4.13
CA SER A 55 -0.52 18.03 -4.90
C SER A 55 0.46 17.29 -4.00
N PHE A 56 1.02 17.97 -3.00
CA PHE A 56 1.91 17.36 -2.01
C PHE A 56 1.20 16.26 -1.19
N PHE A 57 -0.04 16.52 -0.76
CA PHE A 57 -0.84 15.52 -0.08
C PHE A 57 -1.05 14.28 -0.93
N ASN A 58 -1.52 14.46 -2.17
CA ASN A 58 -1.76 13.32 -3.08
C ASN A 58 -0.48 12.55 -3.38
N ALA A 59 0.64 13.23 -3.60
CA ALA A 59 1.94 12.57 -3.81
C ALA A 59 2.36 11.72 -2.60
N THR A 60 2.16 12.25 -1.38
CA THR A 60 2.48 11.55 -0.13
C THR A 60 1.60 10.31 0.06
N VAL A 61 0.28 10.47 -0.14
CA VAL A 61 -0.69 9.37 0.03
C VAL A 61 -0.49 8.30 -1.03
N PHE A 62 -0.26 8.69 -2.30
CA PHE A 62 0.06 7.77 -3.38
C PHE A 62 1.34 6.99 -3.10
N GLY A 63 2.40 7.65 -2.64
CA GLY A 63 3.66 6.99 -2.25
C GLY A 63 3.43 5.95 -1.14
N ARG A 64 2.60 6.27 -0.14
CA ARG A 64 2.20 5.34 0.91
C ARG A 64 1.40 4.15 0.36
N TRP A 65 0.40 4.40 -0.49
CA TRP A 65 -0.40 3.38 -1.14
C TRP A 65 0.47 2.42 -1.97
N TRP A 66 1.38 2.98 -2.77
CA TRP A 66 2.31 2.20 -3.58
C TRP A 66 3.24 1.35 -2.72
N ARG A 67 3.77 1.92 -1.63
CA ARG A 67 4.63 1.19 -0.70
C ARG A 67 3.92 0.00 -0.05
N LEU A 68 2.67 0.16 0.36
CA LEU A 68 1.86 -0.94 0.89
C LEU A 68 1.68 -2.05 -0.16
N ARG A 69 1.46 -1.68 -1.42
CA ARG A 69 1.36 -2.65 -2.52
C ARG A 69 2.67 -3.41 -2.75
N GLU A 70 3.81 -2.73 -2.68
CA GLU A 70 5.14 -3.36 -2.77
C GLU A 70 5.39 -4.34 -1.63
N LEU A 71 5.00 -3.99 -0.40
CA LEU A 71 5.17 -4.86 0.77
C LEU A 71 4.34 -6.15 0.62
N CYS A 72 3.09 -6.05 0.18
CA CYS A 72 2.30 -7.24 -0.16
C CYS A 72 2.95 -8.07 -1.27
N GLY A 73 3.48 -7.41 -2.31
CA GLY A 73 4.23 -8.06 -3.37
C GLY A 73 5.50 -8.78 -2.88
N THR A 74 6.16 -8.21 -1.87
CA THR A 74 7.32 -8.84 -1.24
C THR A 74 6.94 -10.13 -0.52
N VAL A 75 5.83 -10.14 0.23
CA VAL A 75 5.35 -11.37 0.90
C VAL A 75 5.07 -12.46 -0.14
N SER A 76 4.32 -12.13 -1.20
CA SER A 76 3.99 -13.07 -2.27
C SER A 76 5.23 -13.58 -3.01
N GLY A 77 6.08 -12.68 -3.51
CA GLY A 77 7.27 -13.05 -4.28
C GLY A 77 8.25 -13.91 -3.46
N LYS A 78 8.49 -13.54 -2.20
CA LYS A 78 9.35 -14.31 -1.31
C LYS A 78 8.76 -15.67 -0.91
N SER A 79 7.44 -15.81 -0.87
CA SER A 79 6.78 -17.11 -0.71
C SER A 79 7.09 -18.04 -1.88
N VAL A 80 7.01 -17.54 -3.11
CA VAL A 80 7.36 -18.31 -4.31
C VAL A 80 8.86 -18.65 -4.33
N ASP A 81 9.75 -17.67 -4.07
CA ASP A 81 11.21 -17.92 -3.98
C ASP A 81 11.54 -19.02 -2.96
N THR A 82 10.87 -19.00 -1.81
CA THR A 82 11.04 -20.02 -0.77
C THR A 82 10.57 -21.38 -1.25
N THR A 83 9.41 -21.43 -1.92
CA THR A 83 8.87 -22.67 -2.49
C THR A 83 9.81 -23.28 -3.53
N VAL A 84 10.42 -22.47 -4.40
CA VAL A 84 11.44 -22.92 -5.37
C VAL A 84 12.59 -23.62 -4.66
N LEU A 85 13.15 -23.00 -3.60
CA LEU A 85 14.25 -23.56 -2.83
C LEU A 85 13.83 -24.87 -2.13
N LEU A 86 12.70 -24.88 -1.46
CA LEU A 86 12.22 -26.07 -0.75
C LEU A 86 11.98 -27.24 -1.72
N SER A 87 11.29 -26.99 -2.83
CA SER A 87 10.96 -28.02 -3.81
C SER A 87 12.19 -28.63 -4.50
N ALA A 88 13.29 -27.86 -4.60
CA ALA A 88 14.53 -28.33 -5.17
C ALA A 88 15.37 -29.19 -4.22
N TYR A 89 15.35 -28.92 -2.92
CA TYR A 89 16.25 -29.52 -1.94
C TYR A 89 15.60 -30.52 -0.99
N VAL A 90 14.30 -30.33 -0.66
CA VAL A 90 13.57 -31.22 0.23
C VAL A 90 13.01 -32.38 -0.57
N LYS A 91 13.36 -33.59 -0.21
CA LYS A 91 12.96 -34.83 -0.94
C LYS A 91 11.70 -35.47 -0.36
N ASN A 92 11.38 -35.18 0.89
CA ASN A 92 10.19 -35.73 1.55
C ASN A 92 9.00 -34.83 1.29
N GLU A 93 7.98 -35.38 0.58
CA GLU A 93 6.77 -34.65 0.21
C GLU A 93 5.94 -34.22 1.42
N GLU A 94 5.88 -35.03 2.47
CA GLU A 94 5.13 -34.69 3.69
C GLU A 94 5.75 -33.49 4.40
N GLN A 95 7.08 -33.45 4.50
CA GLN A 95 7.81 -32.33 5.09
C GLN A 95 7.67 -31.07 4.24
N LEU A 96 7.73 -31.20 2.91
CA LEU A 96 7.51 -30.07 2.00
C LEU A 96 6.10 -29.48 2.17
N ASN A 97 5.08 -30.34 2.17
CA ASN A 97 3.69 -29.92 2.32
C ASN A 97 3.43 -29.26 3.69
N GLU A 98 4.06 -29.75 4.76
CA GLU A 98 3.97 -29.15 6.09
C GLU A 98 4.58 -27.74 6.12
N MET A 99 5.76 -27.56 5.52
CA MET A 99 6.40 -26.25 5.42
C MET A 99 5.57 -25.28 4.56
N LEU A 100 5.01 -25.73 3.44
CA LEU A 100 4.14 -24.92 2.60
C LEU A 100 2.86 -24.53 3.35
N ARG A 101 2.31 -25.45 4.16
CA ARG A 101 1.14 -25.17 5.02
C ARG A 101 1.44 -24.02 5.99
N TYR A 102 2.60 -24.04 6.67
CA TYR A 102 2.99 -22.95 7.58
C TYR A 102 3.22 -21.62 6.85
N LEU A 103 3.79 -21.68 5.64
CA LEU A 103 4.00 -20.51 4.80
C LEU A 103 2.65 -19.86 4.41
N TRP A 104 1.67 -20.68 4.02
CA TRP A 104 0.32 -20.20 3.69
C TRP A 104 -0.46 -19.75 4.93
N LEU A 105 -0.28 -20.43 6.06
CA LEU A 105 -0.84 -19.99 7.33
C LEU A 105 -0.33 -18.60 7.72
N ALA A 106 0.99 -18.36 7.62
CA ALA A 106 1.58 -17.06 7.90
C ALA A 106 1.03 -15.98 6.96
N HIS A 107 0.88 -16.29 5.66
CA HIS A 107 0.31 -15.37 4.69
C HIS A 107 -1.19 -15.09 4.96
N ALA A 108 -1.98 -16.12 5.28
CA ALA A 108 -3.39 -15.96 5.64
C ALA A 108 -3.56 -15.12 6.90
N LEU A 109 -2.76 -15.36 7.93
CA LEU A 109 -2.75 -14.55 9.16
C LEU A 109 -2.36 -13.10 8.87
N HIS A 110 -1.40 -12.85 7.96
CA HIS A 110 -1.03 -11.51 7.57
C HIS A 110 -2.18 -10.79 6.85
N VAL A 111 -2.81 -11.43 5.86
CA VAL A 111 -3.94 -10.86 5.12
C VAL A 111 -5.11 -10.56 6.06
N ARG A 112 -5.42 -11.44 7.00
CA ARG A 112 -6.51 -11.24 7.97
C ARG A 112 -6.16 -10.20 9.04
N SER A 113 -4.90 -10.03 9.38
CA SER A 113 -4.48 -9.02 10.37
C SER A 113 -4.69 -7.58 9.89
N VAL A 114 -4.78 -7.35 8.59
CA VAL A 114 -5.05 -6.02 7.99
C VAL A 114 -6.54 -5.71 7.85
N ASP A 115 -7.42 -6.72 7.98
CA ASP A 115 -8.88 -6.57 7.98
C ASP A 115 -9.40 -6.45 9.43
N PRO A 116 -9.90 -5.28 9.85
CA PRO A 116 -10.40 -5.09 11.20
C PRO A 116 -11.59 -5.99 11.56
N ASN A 117 -12.38 -6.41 10.56
CA ASN A 117 -13.59 -7.22 10.74
C ASN A 117 -13.35 -8.71 10.53
N GLY A 118 -12.18 -9.10 10.04
CA GLY A 118 -11.84 -10.48 9.67
C GLY A 118 -11.36 -11.35 10.81
N GLN A 119 -11.52 -10.94 12.08
CA GLN A 119 -10.94 -11.66 13.22
C GLN A 119 -11.89 -12.60 13.93
N ASP A 120 -13.20 -12.37 13.82
CA ASP A 120 -14.21 -13.22 14.47
C ASP A 120 -14.26 -14.59 13.78
N GLY A 121 -14.00 -15.66 14.57
CA GLY A 121 -13.97 -17.03 14.07
C GLY A 121 -12.80 -17.35 13.11
N LEU A 122 -11.79 -16.47 13.01
CA LEU A 122 -10.64 -16.64 12.12
C LEU A 122 -9.92 -17.97 12.33
N LEU A 123 -9.66 -18.35 13.59
CA LEU A 123 -8.92 -19.58 13.88
C LEU A 123 -9.71 -20.80 13.45
N ASP A 124 -11.04 -20.81 13.66
CA ASP A 124 -11.91 -21.90 13.24
C ASP A 124 -11.98 -22.01 11.71
N GLN A 125 -11.97 -20.87 11.00
CA GLN A 125 -11.88 -20.86 9.54
C GLN A 125 -10.54 -21.42 9.05
N LEU A 126 -9.42 -21.04 9.67
CA LEU A 126 -8.11 -21.58 9.32
C LEU A 126 -7.99 -23.07 9.59
N VAL A 127 -8.67 -23.59 10.61
CA VAL A 127 -8.79 -25.02 10.85
C VAL A 127 -9.63 -25.69 9.76
N ALA A 128 -10.77 -25.11 9.39
CA ALA A 128 -11.64 -25.62 8.32
C ALA A 128 -10.92 -25.63 6.95
N ASP A 129 -10.09 -24.63 6.68
CA ASP A 129 -9.27 -24.53 5.46
C ASP A 129 -8.04 -25.46 5.47
N GLY A 130 -7.83 -26.22 6.57
CA GLY A 130 -6.70 -27.14 6.73
C GLY A 130 -5.35 -26.44 6.88
N LEU A 131 -5.31 -25.14 7.10
CA LEU A 131 -4.08 -24.38 7.30
C LEU A 131 -3.58 -24.46 8.75
N LEU A 132 -4.49 -24.52 9.72
CA LEU A 132 -4.20 -24.60 11.14
C LEU A 132 -4.62 -25.99 11.66
N LYS A 133 -3.72 -26.67 12.38
CA LYS A 133 -4.07 -27.95 13.03
C LYS A 133 -4.83 -27.68 14.32
N PRO A 134 -5.94 -28.42 14.58
CA PRO A 134 -6.61 -28.36 15.87
C PRO A 134 -5.67 -28.88 16.98
N GLY A 135 -5.79 -28.32 18.18
CA GLY A 135 -4.94 -28.63 19.34
C GLY A 135 -3.85 -27.61 19.58
N GLU A 136 -2.59 -28.01 19.70
CA GLU A 136 -1.48 -27.16 20.15
C GLU A 136 -1.28 -25.88 19.31
N GLU A 137 -1.39 -25.99 17.99
CA GLU A 137 -1.25 -24.83 17.09
C GLU A 137 -2.39 -23.83 17.31
N HIS A 138 -3.63 -24.31 17.36
CA HIS A 138 -4.81 -23.49 17.60
C HIS A 138 -4.73 -22.81 18.97
N GLU A 139 -4.41 -23.56 20.03
CA GLU A 139 -4.25 -23.00 21.38
C GLU A 139 -3.13 -21.97 21.46
N ALA A 140 -2.00 -22.20 20.76
CA ALA A 140 -0.90 -21.26 20.74
C ALA A 140 -1.28 -19.90 20.13
N LEU A 141 -2.06 -19.91 19.03
CA LEU A 141 -2.58 -18.68 18.42
C LEU A 141 -3.69 -18.04 19.25
N GLN A 142 -4.53 -18.85 19.91
CA GLN A 142 -5.59 -18.35 20.79
C GLN A 142 -5.03 -17.61 22.03
N ARG A 143 -3.84 -17.97 22.49
CA ARG A 143 -3.14 -17.27 23.60
C ARG A 143 -2.56 -15.91 23.17
N CYS A 144 -2.54 -15.58 21.89
CA CYS A 144 -2.07 -14.27 21.45
C CYS A 144 -3.02 -13.16 21.92
N THR A 145 -2.45 -12.07 22.42
CA THR A 145 -3.23 -10.92 22.93
C THR A 145 -4.09 -10.28 21.83
N SER A 146 -3.65 -10.36 20.57
CA SER A 146 -4.39 -9.85 19.41
C SER A 146 -3.96 -10.60 18.15
N LEU A 147 -4.95 -11.06 17.41
CA LEU A 147 -4.72 -11.67 16.09
C LEU A 147 -4.41 -10.61 15.01
N ALA A 148 -4.74 -9.34 15.26
CA ALA A 148 -4.39 -8.21 14.41
C ALA A 148 -2.95 -7.72 14.57
N SER A 149 -2.14 -8.42 15.35
CA SER A 149 -0.73 -8.07 15.57
C SER A 149 0.19 -8.89 14.64
N SER A 150 1.47 -8.50 14.56
CA SER A 150 2.49 -9.28 13.84
C SER A 150 2.91 -10.56 14.57
N THR A 151 2.45 -10.78 15.81
CA THR A 151 2.82 -11.93 16.64
C THR A 151 2.35 -13.25 16.06
N PRO A 152 1.06 -13.44 15.69
CA PRO A 152 0.61 -14.70 15.09
C PRO A 152 1.37 -15.08 13.80
N VAL A 153 1.62 -14.07 12.95
CA VAL A 153 2.41 -14.25 11.72
C VAL A 153 3.84 -14.71 12.05
N SER A 154 4.45 -14.11 13.08
CA SER A 154 5.80 -14.48 13.52
C SER A 154 5.87 -15.89 14.12
N ILE A 155 4.81 -16.33 14.83
CA ILE A 155 4.69 -17.71 15.36
C ILE A 155 4.62 -18.70 14.20
N ALA A 156 3.80 -18.46 13.18
CA ALA A 156 3.69 -19.34 12.02
C ALA A 156 5.03 -19.47 11.27
N TYR A 157 5.77 -18.37 11.10
CA TYR A 157 7.15 -18.43 10.57
C TYR A 157 8.12 -19.15 11.50
N GLY A 158 7.90 -19.11 12.81
CA GLY A 158 8.68 -19.91 13.79
C GLY A 158 8.47 -21.40 13.57
N TRP A 159 7.21 -21.84 13.42
CA TRP A 159 6.88 -23.24 13.11
C TRP A 159 7.46 -23.68 11.76
N PHE A 160 7.36 -22.81 10.74
CA PHE A 160 8.02 -23.05 9.47
C PHE A 160 9.52 -23.27 9.63
N THR A 161 10.19 -22.41 10.39
CA THR A 161 11.67 -22.49 10.60
C THR A 161 12.04 -23.78 11.33
N SER A 162 11.24 -24.23 12.31
CA SER A 162 11.44 -25.49 13.00
C SER A 162 11.30 -26.70 12.06
N ALA A 163 10.20 -26.74 11.28
CA ALA A 163 9.97 -27.80 10.29
C ALA A 163 11.10 -27.82 9.22
N PHE A 164 11.53 -26.65 8.78
CA PHE A 164 12.66 -26.52 7.84
C PHE A 164 13.98 -27.05 8.41
N TYR A 165 14.27 -26.76 9.67
CA TYR A 165 15.47 -27.30 10.33
C TYR A 165 15.49 -28.83 10.35
N ASP A 166 14.33 -29.45 10.63
CA ASP A 166 14.22 -30.89 10.62
C ASP A 166 14.36 -31.48 9.19
N ALA A 167 13.80 -30.85 8.19
CA ALA A 167 13.90 -31.30 6.80
C ALA A 167 15.30 -31.15 6.20
N VAL A 168 16.09 -30.18 6.63
CA VAL A 168 17.47 -29.95 6.14
C VAL A 168 18.45 -31.05 6.63
N ARG A 169 18.09 -31.80 7.68
CA ARG A 169 18.96 -32.92 8.15
C ARG A 169 19.26 -33.94 7.07
N ASP A 170 18.37 -34.15 6.11
CA ASP A 170 18.49 -35.08 5.01
C ASP A 170 19.27 -34.53 3.80
N VAL A 171 19.61 -33.23 3.82
CA VAL A 171 20.40 -32.55 2.77
C VAL A 171 21.87 -32.68 3.05
N PRO A 172 22.76 -32.79 2.04
CA PRO A 172 24.20 -32.87 2.25
C PRO A 172 24.73 -31.69 3.10
N PRO A 173 25.57 -31.96 4.14
CA PRO A 173 26.03 -30.90 5.07
C PRO A 173 26.72 -29.71 4.40
N SER A 174 27.34 -29.90 3.24
CA SER A 174 27.98 -28.82 2.47
C SER A 174 27.01 -27.76 1.94
N LEU A 175 25.74 -28.10 1.82
CA LEU A 175 24.70 -27.20 1.33
C LEU A 175 23.87 -26.51 2.46
N HIS A 176 23.97 -27.04 3.70
CA HIS A 176 23.15 -26.57 4.82
C HIS A 176 23.26 -25.06 5.06
N ALA A 177 24.48 -24.55 5.18
CA ALA A 177 24.71 -23.14 5.49
C ALA A 177 24.15 -22.20 4.43
N GLY A 178 24.35 -22.52 3.14
CA GLY A 178 23.86 -21.73 2.02
C GLY A 178 22.32 -21.76 1.92
N LEU A 179 21.73 -22.94 2.00
CA LEU A 179 20.28 -23.13 1.93
C LEU A 179 19.58 -22.47 3.12
N PHE A 180 20.10 -22.71 4.35
CA PHE A 180 19.56 -22.09 5.55
C PHE A 180 19.59 -20.57 5.47
N SER A 181 20.72 -19.99 5.06
CA SER A 181 20.86 -18.54 4.91
C SER A 181 19.87 -17.96 3.89
N ALA A 182 19.69 -18.62 2.73
CA ALA A 182 18.78 -18.15 1.68
C ALA A 182 17.31 -18.20 2.13
N VAL A 183 16.87 -19.32 2.73
CA VAL A 183 15.49 -19.48 3.22
C VAL A 183 15.24 -18.51 4.38
N GLN A 184 16.17 -18.39 5.33
CA GLN A 184 16.01 -17.48 6.46
C GLN A 184 15.95 -16.00 6.02
N ALA A 185 16.70 -15.62 4.99
CA ALA A 185 16.63 -14.29 4.40
C ALA A 185 15.24 -14.00 3.81
N ASN A 186 14.65 -14.97 3.09
CA ASN A 186 13.30 -14.86 2.56
C ASN A 186 12.26 -14.75 3.68
N ILE A 187 12.33 -15.59 4.71
CA ILE A 187 11.43 -15.54 5.88
C ILE A 187 11.53 -14.19 6.60
N SER A 188 12.74 -13.70 6.82
CA SER A 188 12.96 -12.39 7.44
C SER A 188 12.39 -11.25 6.62
N ALA A 189 12.51 -11.31 5.29
CA ALA A 189 11.93 -10.32 4.37
C ALA A 189 10.39 -10.36 4.41
N MET A 190 9.77 -11.54 4.36
CA MET A 190 8.32 -11.69 4.45
C MET A 190 7.77 -11.20 5.78
N ARG A 191 8.38 -11.63 6.90
CA ARG A 191 7.99 -11.19 8.25
C ARG A 191 8.16 -9.69 8.41
N GLY A 192 9.26 -9.13 7.92
CA GLY A 192 9.49 -7.68 7.92
C GLY A 192 8.45 -6.92 7.13
N ALA A 193 8.17 -7.36 5.90
CA ALA A 193 7.14 -6.74 5.06
C ALA A 193 5.75 -6.79 5.70
N ALA A 194 5.36 -7.93 6.30
CA ALA A 194 4.10 -8.06 7.01
C ALA A 194 4.00 -7.11 8.23
N ALA A 195 5.09 -6.99 9.00
CA ALA A 195 5.15 -6.06 10.13
C ALA A 195 5.10 -4.60 9.68
N ASP A 196 5.78 -4.26 8.58
CA ASP A 196 5.75 -2.91 7.99
C ASP A 196 4.34 -2.51 7.53
N VAL A 197 3.57 -3.44 6.91
CA VAL A 197 2.17 -3.17 6.55
C VAL A 197 1.35 -2.79 7.77
N LEU A 198 1.45 -3.56 8.86
CA LEU A 198 0.73 -3.26 10.10
C LEU A 198 1.21 -1.94 10.75
N MET A 199 2.50 -1.64 10.68
CA MET A 199 3.04 -0.36 11.13
C MET A 199 2.43 0.82 10.35
N TYR A 200 2.34 0.71 9.03
CA TYR A 200 1.70 1.74 8.20
C TYR A 200 0.22 1.92 8.53
N LEU A 201 -0.51 0.85 8.84
CA LEU A 201 -1.92 0.91 9.21
C LEU A 201 -2.13 1.50 10.62
N SER A 202 -1.28 1.15 11.58
CA SER A 202 -1.35 1.66 12.94
C SER A 202 -0.87 3.11 13.09
N THR A 203 -0.09 3.62 12.12
CA THR A 203 0.37 5.01 12.06
C THR A 203 -0.25 5.75 10.87
N PRO A 204 -1.54 6.12 10.93
CA PRO A 204 -2.20 6.85 9.85
C PRO A 204 -1.59 8.25 9.69
N VAL A 205 -1.84 8.88 8.55
CA VAL A 205 -1.53 10.30 8.35
C VAL A 205 -2.24 11.12 9.43
N PRO A 206 -1.58 12.09 10.09
CA PRO A 206 -2.18 12.85 11.17
C PRO A 206 -3.53 13.43 10.80
N LEU A 207 -4.56 13.14 11.59
CA LEU A 207 -5.93 13.55 11.33
C LEU A 207 -6.07 15.08 11.22
N ALA A 208 -5.33 15.81 12.04
CA ALA A 208 -5.32 17.28 11.99
C ALA A 208 -4.88 17.81 10.62
N TYR A 209 -3.89 17.15 9.98
CA TYR A 209 -3.41 17.53 8.67
C TYR A 209 -4.47 17.28 7.57
N THR A 210 -5.12 16.13 7.59
CA THR A 210 -6.16 15.78 6.61
C THR A 210 -7.39 16.68 6.76
N HIS A 211 -7.79 17.01 8.00
CA HIS A 211 -8.90 17.93 8.25
C HIS A 211 -8.57 19.36 7.83
N LEU A 212 -7.36 19.85 8.12
CA LEU A 212 -6.95 21.19 7.69
C LEU A 212 -6.99 21.30 6.16
N LEU A 213 -6.48 20.30 5.46
CA LEU A 213 -6.52 20.23 4.01
C LEU A 213 -7.97 20.24 3.48
N GLU A 214 -8.83 19.45 4.09
CA GLU A 214 -10.25 19.39 3.71
C GLU A 214 -10.93 20.73 3.85
N ILE A 215 -10.78 21.39 5.00
CA ILE A 215 -11.35 22.72 5.26
C ILE A 215 -10.82 23.72 4.22
N MET A 216 -9.53 23.70 3.94
CA MET A 216 -8.90 24.59 2.97
C MET A 216 -9.47 24.38 1.55
N VAL A 217 -9.60 23.12 1.10
CA VAL A 217 -10.17 22.81 -0.22
C VAL A 217 -11.65 23.17 -0.29
N VAL A 218 -12.42 22.89 0.77
CA VAL A 218 -13.84 23.24 0.82
C VAL A 218 -14.04 24.77 0.76
N ILE A 219 -13.30 25.54 1.55
CA ILE A 219 -13.35 27.02 1.51
C ILE A 219 -12.97 27.51 0.11
N TYR A 220 -11.89 27.01 -0.47
CA TYR A 220 -11.44 27.39 -1.81
C TYR A 220 -12.52 27.12 -2.87
N VAL A 221 -13.14 25.95 -2.85
CA VAL A 221 -14.21 25.58 -3.80
C VAL A 221 -15.46 26.44 -3.60
N LEU A 222 -15.82 26.78 -2.34
CA LEU A 222 -16.94 27.68 -2.05
C LEU A 222 -16.68 29.13 -2.49
N MET A 223 -15.42 29.56 -2.51
CA MET A 223 -15.02 30.87 -3.01
C MET A 223 -14.93 30.93 -4.54
N ALA A 224 -14.83 29.79 -5.23
CA ALA A 224 -14.68 29.74 -6.68
C ALA A 224 -15.75 30.53 -7.45
N PRO A 225 -17.07 30.51 -7.11
CA PRO A 225 -18.08 31.32 -7.77
C PRO A 225 -17.78 32.82 -7.70
N VAL A 226 -17.37 33.33 -6.54
CA VAL A 226 -17.09 34.76 -6.33
C VAL A 226 -15.81 35.17 -7.09
N GLY A 227 -14.80 34.33 -7.13
CA GLY A 227 -13.55 34.58 -7.84
C GLY A 227 -13.64 34.43 -9.36
N LEU A 228 -14.46 33.52 -9.89
CA LEU A 228 -14.54 33.26 -11.32
C LEU A 228 -15.54 34.14 -12.07
N VAL A 229 -16.61 34.57 -11.42
CA VAL A 229 -17.68 35.39 -12.06
C VAL A 229 -17.13 36.69 -12.65
N PRO A 230 -16.26 37.47 -11.98
CA PRO A 230 -15.73 38.72 -12.56
C PRO A 230 -14.97 38.51 -13.88
N ARG A 231 -14.30 37.39 -14.02
CA ARG A 231 -13.48 37.05 -15.22
C ARG A 231 -14.28 36.41 -16.33
N LEU A 232 -15.09 35.40 -15.97
CA LEU A 232 -15.68 34.46 -16.93
C LEU A 232 -17.17 34.76 -17.19
N LEU A 233 -17.86 35.55 -16.35
CA LEU A 233 -19.30 35.77 -16.43
C LEU A 233 -20.05 34.41 -16.50
N TRP A 234 -20.88 34.22 -17.53
CA TRP A 234 -21.67 32.99 -17.70
C TRP A 234 -20.81 31.71 -17.83
N MET A 235 -19.59 31.87 -18.30
CA MET A 235 -18.60 30.74 -18.33
C MET A 235 -18.09 30.39 -16.92
N ALA A 236 -18.38 31.21 -15.91
CA ALA A 236 -18.07 30.87 -14.53
C ALA A 236 -18.86 29.64 -14.03
N VAL A 237 -20.08 29.41 -14.56
CA VAL A 237 -20.91 28.26 -14.18
C VAL A 237 -20.19 26.91 -14.52
N PRO A 238 -19.86 26.62 -15.79
CA PRO A 238 -19.05 25.44 -16.10
C PRO A 238 -17.64 25.50 -15.49
N GLY A 239 -17.07 26.69 -15.32
CA GLY A 239 -15.78 26.90 -14.65
C GLY A 239 -15.81 26.43 -13.19
N CYS A 240 -16.85 26.74 -12.43
CA CYS A 240 -17.04 26.27 -11.07
C CYS A 240 -17.22 24.75 -10.99
N PHE A 241 -17.92 24.15 -11.97
CA PHE A 241 -18.06 22.71 -12.04
C PHE A 241 -16.69 22.03 -12.18
N VAL A 242 -15.90 22.47 -13.14
CA VAL A 242 -14.57 21.92 -13.40
C VAL A 242 -13.63 22.14 -12.22
N THR A 243 -13.61 23.34 -11.64
CA THR A 243 -12.79 23.65 -10.45
C THR A 243 -13.15 22.75 -9.28
N THR A 244 -14.46 22.60 -8.99
CA THR A 244 -14.93 21.74 -7.91
C THR A 244 -14.57 20.28 -8.19
N LEU A 245 -14.79 19.81 -9.41
CA LEU A 245 -14.45 18.43 -9.80
C LEU A 245 -12.95 18.13 -9.58
N ILE A 246 -12.09 19.06 -10.02
CA ILE A 246 -10.64 18.88 -9.88
C ILE A 246 -10.24 18.90 -8.40
N PHE A 247 -10.47 19.99 -7.69
CA PHE A 247 -9.92 20.15 -6.34
C PHE A 247 -10.58 19.24 -5.31
N TYR A 248 -11.90 19.18 -5.31
CA TYR A 248 -12.63 18.31 -4.39
C TYR A 248 -12.49 16.83 -4.77
N GLY A 249 -12.45 16.51 -6.07
CA GLY A 249 -12.23 15.17 -6.58
C GLY A 249 -10.85 14.63 -6.19
N PHE A 250 -9.78 15.39 -6.41
CA PHE A 250 -8.44 14.99 -5.98
C PHE A 250 -8.33 14.82 -4.47
N MET A 251 -9.01 15.64 -3.68
CA MET A 251 -9.06 15.44 -2.23
C MET A 251 -9.76 14.14 -1.86
N CYS A 252 -10.90 13.82 -2.50
CA CYS A 252 -11.62 12.57 -2.26
C CYS A 252 -10.79 11.35 -2.64
N VAL A 253 -10.14 11.38 -3.81
CA VAL A 253 -9.24 10.29 -4.25
C VAL A 253 -8.09 10.11 -3.26
N GLY A 254 -7.47 11.19 -2.80
CA GLY A 254 -6.42 11.11 -1.80
C GLY A 254 -6.90 10.48 -0.49
N LYS A 255 -8.12 10.77 -0.05
CA LYS A 255 -8.71 10.15 1.15
C LYS A 255 -8.96 8.64 0.99
N LEU A 256 -9.47 8.21 -0.16
CA LEU A 256 -9.69 6.78 -0.47
C LEU A 256 -8.37 6.00 -0.44
N MET A 257 -7.28 6.59 -0.91
CA MET A 257 -5.96 5.94 -0.92
C MET A 257 -5.29 5.84 0.45
N LEU A 258 -5.84 6.45 1.52
CA LEU A 258 -5.25 6.39 2.87
C LEU A 258 -5.27 4.98 3.46
N ASN A 259 -6.32 4.20 3.20
CA ASN A 259 -6.45 2.81 3.65
C ASN A 259 -6.80 1.89 2.46
N PRO A 260 -5.79 1.30 1.79
CA PRO A 260 -6.04 0.43 0.64
C PRO A 260 -6.59 -0.96 0.99
N PHE A 261 -6.81 -1.26 2.28
CA PHE A 261 -7.35 -2.53 2.76
C PHE A 261 -8.80 -2.42 3.25
N ASP A 262 -9.46 -1.28 2.99
CA ASP A 262 -10.86 -1.09 3.37
C ASP A 262 -11.76 -1.91 2.42
N VAL A 263 -12.33 -3.01 2.93
CA VAL A 263 -13.21 -3.91 2.16
C VAL A 263 -14.47 -3.24 1.60
N HIS A 264 -14.82 -2.07 2.09
CA HIS A 264 -15.97 -1.29 1.58
C HIS A 264 -15.60 -0.39 0.40
N ASP A 265 -14.30 -0.23 0.12
CA ASP A 265 -13.82 0.57 -1.01
C ASP A 265 -13.58 -0.33 -2.24
N PRO A 266 -14.30 -0.11 -3.37
CA PRO A 266 -14.10 -0.89 -4.59
C PRO A 266 -12.69 -0.72 -5.22
N SER A 267 -11.91 0.27 -4.77
CA SER A 267 -10.52 0.48 -5.17
C SER A 267 -9.50 -0.17 -4.21
N ALA A 268 -9.96 -0.85 -3.16
CA ALA A 268 -9.10 -1.55 -2.20
C ALA A 268 -8.33 -2.70 -2.86
N PHE A 269 -7.24 -3.10 -2.21
CA PHE A 269 -6.52 -4.30 -2.64
C PHE A 269 -7.37 -5.55 -2.39
N ASP A 270 -7.56 -6.35 -3.42
CA ASP A 270 -8.16 -7.67 -3.27
C ASP A 270 -7.14 -8.61 -2.60
N THR A 271 -7.18 -8.61 -1.27
CA THR A 271 -6.28 -9.41 -0.43
C THR A 271 -6.57 -10.91 -0.56
N ALA A 272 -7.82 -11.29 -0.85
CA ALA A 272 -8.20 -12.68 -1.06
C ALA A 272 -7.61 -13.22 -2.37
N ALA A 273 -7.78 -12.50 -3.48
CA ALA A 273 -7.15 -12.86 -4.76
C ALA A 273 -5.62 -12.89 -4.65
N PHE A 274 -5.03 -12.02 -3.83
CA PHE A 274 -3.59 -11.98 -3.60
C PHE A 274 -3.10 -13.23 -2.86
N LEU A 275 -3.83 -13.67 -1.84
CA LEU A 275 -3.55 -14.89 -1.08
C LEU A 275 -3.67 -16.12 -1.97
N GLU A 276 -4.79 -16.27 -2.67
CA GLU A 276 -5.04 -17.41 -3.55
C GLU A 276 -4.08 -17.46 -4.73
N GLY A 277 -3.78 -16.31 -5.36
CA GLY A 277 -2.79 -16.24 -6.44
C GLY A 277 -1.40 -16.67 -6.00
N THR A 278 -0.97 -16.29 -4.79
CA THR A 278 0.31 -16.72 -4.22
C THR A 278 0.31 -18.21 -3.93
N ARG A 279 -0.76 -18.73 -3.32
CA ARG A 279 -0.93 -20.16 -3.03
C ARG A 279 -0.87 -20.98 -4.33
N PHE A 280 -1.59 -20.56 -5.35
CA PHE A 280 -1.60 -21.23 -6.64
C PHE A 280 -0.21 -21.25 -7.28
N ALA A 281 0.50 -20.13 -7.32
CA ALA A 281 1.85 -20.04 -7.84
C ALA A 281 2.83 -20.98 -7.08
N CYS A 282 2.73 -21.04 -5.75
CA CYS A 282 3.54 -21.96 -4.94
C CYS A 282 3.22 -23.43 -5.27
N LEU A 283 1.94 -23.79 -5.46
CA LEU A 283 1.53 -25.15 -5.82
C LEU A 283 2.03 -25.54 -7.22
N GLU A 284 1.93 -24.64 -8.20
CA GLU A 284 2.44 -24.89 -9.56
C GLU A 284 3.97 -25.12 -9.55
N VAL A 285 4.72 -24.25 -8.84
CA VAL A 285 6.15 -24.37 -8.69
C VAL A 285 6.52 -25.68 -7.99
N SER A 286 5.87 -25.98 -6.87
CA SER A 286 6.09 -27.24 -6.13
C SER A 286 5.81 -28.44 -7.01
N ALA A 287 4.68 -28.47 -7.73
CA ALA A 287 4.32 -29.54 -8.63
C ALA A 287 5.31 -29.70 -9.80
N ALA A 288 5.79 -28.62 -10.38
CA ALA A 288 6.72 -28.64 -11.51
C ALA A 288 8.13 -29.10 -11.10
N VAL A 289 8.63 -28.63 -9.95
CA VAL A 289 9.99 -28.91 -9.50
C VAL A 289 10.07 -30.27 -8.80
N PHE A 290 9.13 -30.58 -7.91
CA PHE A 290 9.15 -31.79 -7.11
C PHE A 290 8.77 -33.05 -7.93
N ARG A 291 7.85 -32.89 -8.91
CA ARG A 291 7.31 -33.99 -9.70
C ARG A 291 8.16 -34.44 -10.88
N GLY A 292 9.42 -34.18 -10.93
CA GLY A 292 10.26 -34.81 -11.99
C GLY A 292 10.07 -36.32 -12.15
N SER A 293 9.12 -36.98 -11.45
CA SER A 293 8.96 -38.43 -11.42
C SER A 293 7.53 -38.99 -11.33
N ALA A 294 6.43 -38.22 -11.25
CA ALA A 294 5.10 -38.85 -11.17
C ALA A 294 4.02 -38.04 -11.89
N ALA A 295 3.19 -38.72 -12.68
CA ALA A 295 2.12 -38.20 -13.53
C ALA A 295 1.21 -37.20 -12.82
N ALA A 296 0.99 -36.07 -13.46
CA ALA A 296 0.20 -34.95 -13.01
C ALA A 296 -1.24 -35.30 -12.61
N ALA A 297 -1.61 -35.05 -11.36
CA ALA A 297 -3.00 -34.83 -11.03
C ALA A 297 -3.42 -33.42 -11.54
N PRO A 298 -4.65 -33.25 -12.04
CA PRO A 298 -5.07 -31.95 -12.56
C PRO A 298 -5.06 -30.91 -11.43
N VAL A 299 -4.37 -29.80 -11.69
CA VAL A 299 -4.37 -28.63 -10.81
C VAL A 299 -5.80 -28.06 -10.76
N PRO A 300 -6.40 -27.88 -9.58
CA PRO A 300 -7.73 -27.26 -9.52
C PRO A 300 -7.66 -25.83 -10.07
N THR A 301 -8.38 -25.60 -11.15
CA THR A 301 -8.56 -24.23 -11.70
C THR A 301 -9.35 -23.40 -10.69
N PRO A 302 -8.95 -22.15 -10.39
CA PRO A 302 -9.73 -21.27 -9.54
C PRO A 302 -11.12 -21.08 -10.14
N ASN A 303 -12.15 -21.49 -9.42
CA ASN A 303 -13.53 -21.28 -9.82
C ASN A 303 -13.81 -19.78 -9.90
N GLY A 304 -14.09 -19.28 -11.10
CA GLY A 304 -14.77 -18.00 -11.26
C GLY A 304 -14.08 -16.91 -12.07
N ILE A 305 -13.04 -17.20 -12.88
CA ILE A 305 -12.74 -16.32 -14.00
C ILE A 305 -13.29 -17.01 -15.23
N ASP A 306 -14.53 -16.66 -15.61
CA ASP A 306 -15.11 -17.05 -16.89
C ASP A 306 -14.13 -16.61 -17.99
N ALA A 307 -13.46 -17.60 -18.57
CA ALA A 307 -12.73 -17.40 -19.81
C ALA A 307 -13.75 -16.93 -20.85
N ALA A 308 -13.73 -15.66 -21.16
CA ALA A 308 -14.50 -15.11 -22.26
C ALA A 308 -14.24 -15.98 -23.48
N THR A 309 -15.28 -16.64 -23.96
CA THR A 309 -15.31 -17.45 -25.16
C THR A 309 -14.66 -16.66 -26.31
N PRO A 310 -13.61 -17.15 -26.95
CA PRO A 310 -13.06 -16.46 -28.12
C PRO A 310 -14.05 -16.56 -29.27
N ALA A 311 -14.46 -15.40 -29.82
CA ALA A 311 -15.21 -15.31 -31.04
C ALA A 311 -14.43 -15.96 -32.20
N PRO A 312 -15.08 -16.69 -33.09
CA PRO A 312 -14.41 -17.35 -34.22
C PRO A 312 -14.08 -16.34 -35.32
N GLY A 313 -12.82 -16.28 -35.70
CA GLY A 313 -12.41 -15.82 -37.01
C GLY A 313 -11.50 -14.59 -37.06
N GLY A 314 -10.24 -14.81 -37.43
CA GLY A 314 -9.39 -13.76 -38.03
C GLY A 314 -7.93 -13.82 -37.65
N GLY A 315 -7.08 -14.39 -38.52
CA GLY A 315 -5.73 -13.94 -38.81
C GLY A 315 -4.64 -14.23 -37.74
N ARG A 316 -3.80 -15.17 -38.10
CA ARG A 316 -2.50 -15.43 -37.46
C ARG A 316 -1.63 -14.17 -37.41
N ASP A 317 -1.21 -13.78 -36.23
CA ASP A 317 0.09 -13.15 -36.04
C ASP A 317 0.67 -13.64 -34.72
N SER A 318 1.80 -14.33 -34.85
CA SER A 318 2.59 -14.90 -33.76
C SER A 318 3.38 -13.81 -33.06
N GLY A 319 2.81 -13.13 -32.06
CA GLY A 319 3.49 -12.24 -31.14
C GLY A 319 3.62 -12.92 -29.78
N SER A 320 4.84 -13.25 -29.39
CA SER A 320 5.19 -13.70 -28.06
C SER A 320 4.71 -12.65 -27.03
N ARG A 321 3.77 -13.03 -26.16
CA ARG A 321 3.37 -12.23 -25.01
C ARG A 321 4.19 -12.69 -23.82
N ASP A 322 5.07 -11.82 -23.38
CA ASP A 322 5.71 -11.98 -22.07
C ASP A 322 4.69 -11.73 -20.95
N SER A 323 4.75 -12.56 -19.93
CA SER A 323 3.80 -12.65 -18.81
C SER A 323 3.73 -11.40 -17.89
N ASN A 324 4.36 -10.30 -18.26
CA ASN A 324 4.40 -9.06 -17.45
C ASN A 324 3.63 -7.87 -18.03
N GLY A 325 2.77 -8.08 -19.03
CA GLY A 325 1.85 -7.02 -19.45
C GLY A 325 2.47 -5.78 -20.12
N TYR A 326 3.75 -5.79 -20.46
CA TYR A 326 4.40 -4.72 -21.24
C TYR A 326 4.53 -5.14 -22.69
N SER A 327 3.81 -4.46 -23.58
CA SER A 327 3.97 -4.61 -25.02
C SER A 327 5.28 -3.95 -25.46
N LEU A 328 6.21 -4.76 -25.98
CA LEU A 328 7.36 -4.24 -26.72
C LEU A 328 6.88 -3.65 -28.05
N ILE A 329 6.96 -2.34 -28.18
CA ILE A 329 6.83 -1.66 -29.48
C ILE A 329 8.08 -2.01 -30.28
N LYS A 330 7.90 -2.74 -31.38
CA LYS A 330 8.95 -2.94 -32.38
C LYS A 330 9.16 -1.63 -33.14
N ASP A 331 10.34 -1.07 -32.96
CA ASP A 331 10.82 0.04 -33.76
C ASP A 331 11.50 -0.52 -35.02
N ASP A 332 10.96 -0.15 -36.18
CA ASP A 332 11.51 -0.52 -37.48
C ASP A 332 12.78 0.27 -37.78
N GLY A 333 13.80 -0.49 -38.04
CA GLY A 333 15.13 -0.22 -38.48
C GLY A 333 15.49 1.12 -39.07
N SER A 334 16.48 1.72 -38.48
CA SER A 334 17.70 2.25 -39.13
C SER A 334 18.46 3.12 -38.12
N GLY A 335 19.73 2.81 -37.91
CA GLY A 335 20.65 3.73 -37.26
C GLY A 335 21.29 3.22 -35.97
N LEU A 336 22.34 2.43 -36.12
CA LEU A 336 23.36 2.17 -35.12
C LEU A 336 23.84 3.50 -34.50
N ARG A 337 23.44 3.80 -33.28
CA ARG A 337 24.15 4.68 -32.36
C ARG A 337 24.39 3.96 -31.04
N GLN A 338 25.63 3.55 -30.88
CA GLN A 338 26.22 3.09 -29.63
C GLN A 338 25.95 4.11 -28.52
N ARG A 339 25.01 3.85 -27.63
CA ARG A 339 24.90 4.56 -26.35
C ARG A 339 25.64 3.76 -25.29
N ARG A 340 26.67 4.40 -24.76
CA ARG A 340 27.51 3.95 -23.64
C ARG A 340 26.61 3.54 -22.47
N GLY A 341 26.95 2.36 -21.90
CA GLY A 341 26.32 1.83 -20.71
C GLY A 341 26.44 2.79 -19.53
N PHE A 342 25.34 3.02 -18.86
CA PHE A 342 25.30 3.64 -17.55
C PHE A 342 25.65 2.53 -16.53
N SER A 343 26.87 2.55 -16.02
CA SER A 343 27.25 1.80 -14.82
C SER A 343 26.65 2.50 -13.61
N PRO A 344 26.06 1.78 -12.65
CA PRO A 344 25.63 2.39 -11.39
C PRO A 344 26.90 2.82 -10.64
N GLY A 345 27.00 4.13 -10.40
CA GLY A 345 28.09 4.76 -9.72
C GLY A 345 28.26 4.23 -8.30
N SER A 346 29.43 3.71 -8.05
CA SER A 346 30.01 3.46 -6.73
C SER A 346 30.00 4.75 -5.91
N SER A 347 29.40 4.69 -4.73
CA SER A 347 29.48 5.72 -3.70
C SER A 347 30.96 5.97 -3.33
N PRO A 348 31.38 7.24 -3.16
CA PRO A 348 32.75 7.52 -2.74
C PRO A 348 32.95 7.12 -1.28
N LEU A 349 33.93 6.27 -1.06
CA LEU A 349 34.54 5.99 0.22
C LEU A 349 35.10 7.30 0.81
N LEU A 350 34.53 7.75 1.91
CA LEU A 350 35.13 8.75 2.76
C LEU A 350 36.33 8.16 3.49
N THR A 351 37.50 8.43 2.95
CA THR A 351 38.79 8.17 3.60
C THR A 351 39.01 9.15 4.74
N GLY A 352 39.22 8.59 5.92
CA GLY A 352 40.16 9.02 6.95
C GLY A 352 40.09 10.47 7.44
N ARG A 353 39.39 10.66 8.58
CA ARG A 353 39.77 11.71 9.53
C ARG A 353 39.93 11.06 10.91
N LYS A 354 41.16 11.02 11.43
CA LYS A 354 41.49 10.62 12.80
C LYS A 354 40.78 11.55 13.77
N PRO A 355 40.16 11.06 14.85
CA PRO A 355 39.75 11.89 15.96
C PRO A 355 40.89 12.02 16.96
N ASN A 356 41.42 13.23 17.11
CA ASN A 356 42.05 13.67 18.34
C ASN A 356 40.96 14.41 19.13
N GLY A 357 40.74 14.04 20.36
CA GLY A 357 39.91 14.78 21.29
C GLY A 357 39.29 13.87 22.36
N ASP A 358 39.88 13.95 23.56
CA ASP A 358 39.43 13.30 24.79
C ASP A 358 37.95 13.50 25.05
N VAL A 359 37.24 12.39 25.33
CA VAL A 359 35.87 12.39 25.86
C VAL A 359 35.96 12.01 27.35
N PRO A 360 35.45 12.85 28.25
CA PRO A 360 35.40 12.53 29.69
C PRO A 360 34.39 11.45 30.01
N GLY A 361 34.65 10.72 31.05
CA GLY A 361 34.13 9.45 31.49
C GLY A 361 32.62 9.27 31.58
N LEU A 362 32.25 8.05 31.21
CA LEU A 362 30.91 7.42 31.26
C LEU A 362 30.53 6.90 32.69
N ASP A 363 31.08 7.42 33.78
CA ASP A 363 30.86 6.86 35.11
C ASP A 363 29.80 7.58 35.98
N GLU A 364 29.13 8.64 35.50
CA GLU A 364 28.13 9.35 36.31
C GLU A 364 26.66 9.11 35.96
N LEU A 365 26.32 8.37 34.92
CA LEU A 365 24.91 8.09 34.53
C LEU A 365 24.30 6.85 35.23
N GLY A 366 25.05 6.15 36.05
CA GLY A 366 24.61 4.93 36.76
C GLY A 366 23.93 5.16 38.15
N LYS A 367 23.87 6.38 38.67
CA LYS A 367 23.42 6.62 40.05
C LYS A 367 22.08 7.35 40.24
N GLN A 368 21.36 7.71 39.18
CA GLN A 368 20.10 8.45 39.33
C GLN A 368 18.80 7.65 39.12
N HIS A 369 18.86 6.33 38.94
CA HIS A 369 17.65 5.49 38.74
C HIS A 369 17.34 4.51 39.89
N ARG A 370 17.80 4.81 41.13
CA ARG A 370 17.52 3.95 42.28
C ARG A 370 16.93 4.71 43.46
N SER A 371 15.88 5.51 43.24
CA SER A 371 15.01 5.95 44.38
C SER A 371 13.71 6.56 43.84
N ARG A 372 12.78 5.73 43.42
CA ARG A 372 11.34 6.01 43.52
C ARG A 372 10.63 4.70 43.84
N SER A 373 10.48 4.47 45.12
CA SER A 373 9.61 3.48 45.72
C SER A 373 8.15 3.84 45.40
N VAL A 374 7.46 2.87 44.85
CA VAL A 374 6.00 2.87 44.65
C VAL A 374 5.37 2.67 46.04
N SER A 375 4.57 3.64 46.50
CA SER A 375 3.63 3.46 47.59
C SER A 375 2.28 3.00 47.05
N PRO A 376 1.60 2.04 47.71
CA PRO A 376 0.29 1.56 47.27
C PRO A 376 -0.81 2.52 47.73
N PHE A 377 -1.67 2.93 46.84
CA PHE A 377 -2.93 3.61 47.17
C PHE A 377 -3.97 2.55 47.53
N SER A 378 -4.26 2.44 48.83
CA SER A 378 -5.42 1.78 49.42
C SER A 378 -6.46 2.84 49.77
N GLY A 379 -7.71 2.63 49.42
CA GLY A 379 -8.80 3.06 50.25
C GLY A 379 -9.86 3.98 49.68
N LEU A 380 -11.08 3.49 49.87
CA LEU A 380 -12.36 4.17 50.11
C LEU A 380 -13.12 4.59 48.83
N GLY A 381 -14.30 4.04 48.49
CA GLY A 381 -15.42 3.72 49.42
C GLY A 381 -16.47 4.82 49.37
N SER A 382 -17.46 4.61 48.64
CA SER A 382 -18.90 4.88 48.79
C SER A 382 -19.56 5.13 47.44
#